data_cf8c3f30e2e29d327177f6e21b6e54c6
#
_entry.id   cf8c3f30e2e29d327177f6e21b6e54c6
#
_cell.length_a   1.000
_cell.length_b   1.000
_cell.length_c   1.000
_cell.angle_alpha   90.00
_cell.angle_beta   90.00
_cell.angle_gamma   90.00
#
_symmetry.space_group_name_H-M   'P 1'
#
loop_
_entity.id
_entity.type
_entity.pdbx_description
1 polymer ?
#
loop_
_entity_poly.entity_id
_entity_poly.type
_entity_poly.pdbx_seq_one_letter_code
_entity_poly.pdbx_strand_id
1 'polypeptide(L)'
;VDFAGSDTAHRPMAGRVTSAKIVIAGGFGVGKTTLVGSVSEITPLTTEAIMASAGVGVDDTRQVPGKTTTTVAMDFGRITIDRDLILYLFGTPGQTRFWFMWDELVRGAIGAVVLVDTRRLADCFAAIDFFEHRRLPYLVAINCFDGMQYHNAQDVRDALAISSEVPVVSCDARNRESTKHVLISLVEYVLSMRRSRAVAPA
;
A
#
# COMPACT_ATOMS: atom_id res chain seq x y z
N VAL A 1 7.92 -52.57 39.89
CA VAL A 1 8.92 -51.57 39.47
C VAL A 1 8.38 -50.93 38.22
N ASP A 2 7.67 -49.83 38.42
CA ASP A 2 7.05 -49.06 37.34
C ASP A 2 8.02 -48.02 36.83
N PHE A 3 8.29 -48.05 35.52
CA PHE A 3 8.98 -46.98 34.80
C PHE A 3 7.91 -46.13 34.12
N ALA A 4 7.61 -44.98 34.71
CA ALA A 4 6.84 -43.94 34.06
C ALA A 4 7.75 -43.27 33.01
N GLY A 5 7.43 -43.50 31.73
CA GLY A 5 8.00 -42.76 30.60
C GLY A 5 7.47 -41.36 30.60
N SER A 6 8.30 -40.36 30.83
CA SER A 6 7.95 -38.95 30.64
C SER A 6 7.92 -38.61 29.15
N ASP A 7 6.73 -38.62 28.62
CA ASP A 7 6.42 -38.13 27.26
C ASP A 7 6.49 -36.59 27.28
N THR A 8 7.71 -36.06 27.00
CA THR A 8 7.88 -34.64 26.75
C THR A 8 7.29 -34.30 25.37
N ALA A 9 5.98 -34.11 25.37
CA ALA A 9 5.28 -33.55 24.20
C ALA A 9 5.96 -32.23 23.78
N HIS A 10 6.68 -32.30 22.68
CA HIS A 10 7.25 -31.13 22.00
C HIS A 10 6.10 -30.22 21.56
N ARG A 11 5.75 -29.25 22.40
CA ARG A 11 4.78 -28.20 22.09
C ARG A 11 5.41 -27.35 20.98
N PRO A 12 4.86 -27.32 19.77
CA PRO A 12 5.39 -26.44 18.74
C PRO A 12 5.29 -25.01 19.28
N MET A 13 6.42 -24.31 19.34
CA MET A 13 6.43 -22.88 19.63
C MET A 13 5.58 -22.22 18.55
N ALA A 14 4.42 -21.71 18.93
CA ALA A 14 3.59 -20.91 18.05
C ALA A 14 4.45 -19.73 17.57
N GLY A 15 4.83 -19.73 16.30
CA GLY A 15 5.59 -18.66 15.68
C GLY A 15 4.84 -17.34 15.95
N ARG A 16 5.57 -16.32 16.34
CA ARG A 16 5.00 -15.01 16.67
C ARG A 16 4.52 -14.39 15.37
N VAL A 17 3.21 -14.41 15.11
CA VAL A 17 2.62 -13.78 13.94
C VAL A 17 2.98 -12.30 13.95
N THR A 18 3.65 -11.87 12.90
CA THR A 18 4.02 -10.48 12.68
C THR A 18 3.01 -9.85 11.72
N SER A 19 2.53 -8.67 12.05
CA SER A 19 1.66 -7.91 11.14
C SER A 19 2.33 -6.61 10.72
N ALA A 20 2.09 -6.20 9.47
CA ALA A 20 2.61 -4.97 8.93
C ALA A 20 1.53 -4.23 8.13
N LYS A 21 1.57 -2.91 8.18
CA LYS A 21 0.68 -2.03 7.44
C LYS A 21 1.38 -1.51 6.20
N ILE A 22 0.72 -1.60 5.06
CA ILE A 22 1.17 -1.06 3.78
C ILE A 22 0.10 -0.11 3.24
N VAL A 23 0.54 1.03 2.71
CA VAL A 23 -0.33 2.00 2.05
C VAL A 23 -0.25 1.82 0.53
N ILE A 24 -1.40 1.81 -0.14
CA ILE A 24 -1.50 1.74 -1.61
C ILE A 24 -1.96 3.11 -2.09
N ALA A 25 -1.09 3.83 -2.77
CA ALA A 25 -1.32 5.18 -3.28
C ALA A 25 -1.24 5.26 -4.80
N GLY A 26 -1.58 6.40 -5.36
CA GLY A 26 -1.57 6.67 -6.80
C GLY A 26 -2.80 7.45 -7.24
N GLY A 27 -2.82 7.89 -8.50
CA GLY A 27 -3.87 8.71 -9.08
C GLY A 27 -5.28 8.10 -9.03
N PHE A 28 -6.27 8.90 -9.38
CA PHE A 28 -7.64 8.41 -9.50
C PHE A 28 -7.77 7.41 -10.65
N GLY A 29 -8.42 6.26 -10.41
CA GLY A 29 -8.65 5.23 -11.43
C GLY A 29 -7.39 4.42 -11.82
N VAL A 30 -6.26 4.56 -11.11
CA VAL A 30 -5.00 3.85 -11.42
C VAL A 30 -5.06 2.35 -11.10
N GLY A 31 -6.09 1.87 -10.38
CA GLY A 31 -6.29 0.47 -10.06
C GLY A 31 -6.02 0.09 -8.60
N LYS A 32 -6.00 1.04 -7.65
CA LYS A 32 -5.77 0.76 -6.21
C LYS A 32 -6.77 -0.25 -5.64
N THR A 33 -8.06 0.00 -5.83
CA THR A 33 -9.16 -0.90 -5.41
C THR A 33 -9.01 -2.28 -6.03
N THR A 34 -8.65 -2.34 -7.31
CA THR A 34 -8.40 -3.58 -8.03
C THR A 34 -7.22 -4.34 -7.45
N LEU A 35 -6.11 -3.65 -7.17
CA LEU A 35 -4.92 -4.25 -6.57
C LEU A 35 -5.24 -4.84 -5.19
N VAL A 36 -5.89 -4.07 -4.31
CA VAL A 36 -6.27 -4.55 -2.98
C VAL A 36 -7.24 -5.74 -3.10
N GLY A 37 -8.24 -5.65 -3.98
CA GLY A 37 -9.22 -6.71 -4.20
C GLY A 37 -8.64 -8.00 -4.76
N SER A 38 -7.66 -7.91 -5.67
CA SER A 38 -7.05 -9.08 -6.31
C SER A 38 -6.28 -9.97 -5.34
N VAL A 39 -5.71 -9.39 -4.29
CA VAL A 39 -4.82 -10.10 -3.37
C VAL A 39 -5.44 -10.36 -2.00
N SER A 40 -6.48 -9.62 -1.62
CA SER A 40 -7.10 -9.73 -0.30
C SER A 40 -7.71 -11.12 -0.06
N GLU A 41 -7.50 -11.65 1.15
CA GLU A 41 -8.08 -12.89 1.67
C GLU A 41 -9.43 -12.68 2.33
N ILE A 42 -9.76 -11.42 2.59
CA ILE A 42 -11.06 -11.01 3.11
C ILE A 42 -11.81 -10.23 2.02
N THR A 43 -13.12 -10.17 2.09
CA THR A 43 -13.88 -9.25 1.25
C THR A 43 -13.36 -7.84 1.52
N PRO A 44 -12.85 -7.11 0.51
CA PRO A 44 -12.34 -5.76 0.71
C PRO A 44 -13.42 -4.88 1.32
N LEU A 45 -13.08 -4.24 2.43
CA LEU A 45 -13.98 -3.27 3.05
C LEU A 45 -13.74 -1.93 2.36
N THR A 46 -14.71 -1.48 1.59
CA THR A 46 -14.77 -0.09 1.16
C THR A 46 -15.47 0.68 2.27
N THR A 47 -14.69 1.34 3.12
CA THR A 47 -15.25 2.15 4.20
C THR A 47 -15.66 3.50 3.65
N GLU A 48 -16.95 3.77 3.68
CA GLU A 48 -17.48 5.10 3.51
C GLU A 48 -17.31 5.85 4.85
N ALA A 49 -16.19 6.57 5.02
CA ALA A 49 -16.02 7.43 6.18
C ALA A 49 -16.88 8.68 6.00
N ILE A 50 -17.86 8.86 6.88
CA ILE A 50 -18.67 10.06 6.94
C ILE A 50 -17.82 11.14 7.61
N MET A 51 -17.39 12.13 6.85
CA MET A 51 -16.66 13.27 7.41
C MET A 51 -17.60 14.42 7.69
N ALA A 52 -17.87 14.66 8.97
CA ALA A 52 -18.56 15.86 9.39
C ALA A 52 -17.64 17.07 9.24
N SER A 53 -18.09 18.11 8.55
CA SER A 53 -17.62 19.51 8.59
C SER A 53 -16.27 19.90 7.97
N ALA A 54 -15.41 19.03 7.49
CA ALA A 54 -14.15 19.47 6.85
C ALA A 54 -14.30 19.91 5.37
N GLY A 55 -15.46 19.71 4.77
CA GLY A 55 -15.74 20.00 3.35
C GLY A 55 -16.63 21.23 3.08
N VAL A 56 -16.93 22.03 4.09
CA VAL A 56 -17.73 23.25 3.90
C VAL A 56 -16.92 24.26 3.08
N GLY A 57 -17.25 24.36 1.80
CA GLY A 57 -16.64 25.32 0.86
C GLY A 57 -15.92 24.71 -0.36
N VAL A 58 -15.78 23.38 -0.43
CA VAL A 58 -15.07 22.70 -1.54
C VAL A 58 -16.01 21.91 -2.45
N ASP A 59 -17.13 21.42 -1.94
CA ASP A 59 -18.14 20.73 -2.73
C ASP A 59 -19.32 21.66 -3.08
N ASP A 60 -19.78 21.60 -4.32
CA ASP A 60 -21.00 22.30 -4.76
C ASP A 60 -22.24 21.58 -4.16
N THR A 61 -22.58 21.95 -2.92
CA THR A 61 -23.72 21.39 -2.19
C THR A 61 -25.07 21.94 -2.67
N ARG A 62 -25.09 22.76 -3.72
CA ARG A 62 -26.32 23.41 -4.21
C ARG A 62 -27.35 22.43 -4.73
N GLN A 63 -26.98 21.20 -5.05
CA GLN A 63 -27.89 20.19 -5.59
C GLN A 63 -28.49 19.25 -4.52
N VAL A 64 -28.00 19.26 -3.27
CA VAL A 64 -28.53 18.40 -2.18
C VAL A 64 -28.57 19.19 -0.87
N PRO A 65 -29.63 19.99 -0.66
CA PRO A 65 -29.81 20.72 0.61
C PRO A 65 -29.88 19.76 1.80
N GLY A 66 -29.00 19.95 2.79
CA GLY A 66 -28.99 19.18 4.04
C GLY A 66 -27.91 18.11 4.14
N LYS A 67 -27.07 17.88 3.13
CA LYS A 67 -25.94 16.95 3.20
C LYS A 67 -24.66 17.69 3.64
N THR A 68 -24.38 17.63 4.93
CA THR A 68 -23.13 18.23 5.52
C THR A 68 -22.00 17.22 5.63
N THR A 69 -22.14 16.04 5.03
CA THR A 69 -21.16 14.96 5.16
C THR A 69 -20.70 14.48 3.78
N THR A 70 -19.40 14.38 3.58
CA THR A 70 -18.81 13.76 2.38
C THR A 70 -18.35 12.36 2.71
N THR A 71 -18.74 11.39 1.89
CA THR A 71 -18.29 10.01 1.99
C THR A 71 -16.93 9.85 1.33
N VAL A 72 -15.96 9.31 2.05
CA VAL A 72 -14.64 8.97 1.52
C VAL A 72 -14.52 7.46 1.40
N ALA A 73 -14.33 6.98 0.18
CA ALA A 73 -14.07 5.57 -0.07
C ALA A 73 -12.60 5.27 0.18
N MET A 74 -12.31 4.35 1.09
CA MET A 74 -10.99 3.75 1.32
C MET A 74 -11.08 2.26 1.13
N ASP A 75 -10.07 1.70 0.49
CA ASP A 75 -9.97 0.25 0.34
C ASP A 75 -9.18 -0.32 1.52
N PHE A 76 -9.68 -1.40 2.10
CA PHE A 76 -8.97 -2.16 3.11
C PHE A 76 -8.93 -3.63 2.71
N GLY A 77 -7.75 -4.24 2.77
CA GLY A 77 -7.53 -5.64 2.49
C GLY A 77 -6.54 -6.27 3.45
N ARG A 78 -6.52 -7.60 3.45
CA ARG A 78 -5.60 -8.41 4.25
C ARG A 78 -5.07 -9.55 3.40
N ILE A 79 -3.75 -9.81 3.51
CA ILE A 79 -3.11 -10.98 2.90
C ILE A 79 -2.10 -11.59 3.87
N THR A 80 -2.05 -12.91 3.90
CA THR A 80 -1.01 -13.67 4.58
C THR A 80 0.08 -14.02 3.55
N ILE A 81 1.29 -13.51 3.73
CA ILE A 81 2.41 -13.75 2.81
C ILE A 81 3.10 -15.05 3.15
N ASP A 82 3.33 -15.31 4.44
CA ASP A 82 3.90 -16.53 4.96
C ASP A 82 3.19 -16.87 6.28
N ARG A 83 3.46 -18.05 6.84
CA ARG A 83 2.80 -18.55 8.06
C ARG A 83 2.77 -17.52 9.19
N ASP A 84 3.77 -16.66 9.24
CA ASP A 84 3.99 -15.71 10.33
C ASP A 84 3.92 -14.24 9.91
N LEU A 85 3.60 -13.90 8.64
CA LEU A 85 3.53 -12.51 8.15
C LEU A 85 2.19 -12.19 7.54
N ILE A 86 1.46 -11.29 8.20
CA ILE A 86 0.19 -10.73 7.72
C ILE A 86 0.41 -9.29 7.27
N LEU A 87 -0.03 -8.95 6.06
CA LEU A 87 -0.05 -7.58 5.56
C LEU A 87 -1.46 -7.02 5.57
N TYR A 88 -1.61 -5.84 6.14
CA TYR A 88 -2.82 -5.02 6.06
C TYR A 88 -2.63 -3.93 5.02
N LEU A 89 -3.50 -3.90 4.03
CA LEU A 89 -3.42 -3.00 2.88
C LEU A 89 -4.46 -1.89 3.03
N PHE A 90 -4.03 -0.64 2.87
CA PHE A 90 -4.89 0.53 2.95
C PHE A 90 -4.76 1.35 1.66
N GLY A 91 -5.80 1.36 0.84
CA GLY A 91 -5.87 2.20 -0.36
C GLY A 91 -6.16 3.65 0.02
N THR A 92 -5.34 4.58 -0.49
CA THR A 92 -5.60 6.01 -0.30
C THR A 92 -6.71 6.49 -1.22
N PRO A 93 -7.53 7.46 -0.81
CA PRO A 93 -8.37 8.19 -1.74
C PRO A 93 -7.51 8.83 -2.85
N GLY A 94 -7.90 8.63 -4.11
CA GLY A 94 -7.15 9.15 -5.26
C GLY A 94 -7.41 10.63 -5.58
N GLN A 95 -8.36 11.27 -4.89
CA GLN A 95 -8.72 12.67 -5.09
C GLN A 95 -7.95 13.58 -4.13
N THR A 96 -7.41 14.68 -4.63
CA THR A 96 -6.56 15.63 -3.88
C THR A 96 -7.26 16.24 -2.67
N ARG A 97 -8.56 16.44 -2.73
CA ARG A 97 -9.36 16.97 -1.62
C ARG A 97 -9.33 16.12 -0.34
N PHE A 98 -8.90 14.86 -0.44
CA PHE A 98 -8.82 13.94 0.70
C PHE A 98 -7.40 13.73 1.22
N TRP A 99 -6.43 14.49 0.77
CA TRP A 99 -5.02 14.33 1.18
C TRP A 99 -4.78 14.56 2.66
N PHE A 100 -5.60 15.35 3.33
CA PHE A 100 -5.50 15.54 4.77
C PHE A 100 -5.64 14.23 5.57
N MET A 101 -6.23 13.17 4.98
CA MET A 101 -6.32 11.84 5.60
C MET A 101 -5.04 11.03 5.48
N TRP A 102 -4.14 11.40 4.57
CA TRP A 102 -2.95 10.61 4.29
C TRP A 102 -2.03 10.52 5.51
N ASP A 103 -1.97 11.55 6.33
CA ASP A 103 -1.18 11.57 7.56
C ASP A 103 -1.61 10.47 8.54
N GLU A 104 -2.91 10.27 8.68
CA GLU A 104 -3.44 9.18 9.50
C GLU A 104 -3.24 7.82 8.83
N LEU A 105 -3.39 7.76 7.51
CA LEU A 105 -3.21 6.51 6.77
C LEU A 105 -1.78 6.00 6.80
N VAL A 106 -0.78 6.86 6.77
CA VAL A 106 0.64 6.45 6.81
C VAL A 106 1.15 6.16 8.21
N ARG A 107 0.43 6.57 9.25
CA ARG A 107 0.84 6.32 10.63
C ARG A 107 0.95 4.81 10.90
N GLY A 108 2.14 4.36 11.30
CA GLY A 108 2.44 2.95 11.56
C GLY A 108 2.62 2.08 10.31
N ALA A 109 2.58 2.65 9.11
CA ALA A 109 2.91 1.92 7.90
C ALA A 109 4.42 1.63 7.82
N ILE A 110 4.78 0.46 7.32
CA ILE A 110 6.18 0.10 7.07
C ILE A 110 6.69 0.67 5.75
N GLY A 111 5.78 0.95 4.81
CA GLY A 111 6.07 1.46 3.48
C GLY A 111 4.81 1.65 2.66
N ALA A 112 4.97 2.15 1.44
CA ALA A 112 3.90 2.40 0.50
C ALA A 112 4.18 1.83 -0.89
N VAL A 113 3.12 1.43 -1.61
CA VAL A 113 3.14 1.16 -3.05
C VAL A 113 2.53 2.37 -3.76
N VAL A 114 3.29 3.01 -4.63
CA VAL A 114 2.76 4.03 -5.55
C VAL A 114 2.41 3.35 -6.87
N LEU A 115 1.13 3.13 -7.08
CA LEU A 115 0.64 2.55 -8.33
C LEU A 115 0.59 3.62 -9.42
N VAL A 116 1.17 3.34 -10.57
CA VAL A 116 1.40 4.30 -11.66
C VAL A 116 0.73 3.85 -12.95
N ASP A 117 0.04 4.77 -13.58
CA ASP A 117 -0.43 4.66 -14.96
C ASP A 117 0.49 5.51 -15.85
N THR A 118 1.28 4.87 -16.71
CA THR A 118 2.23 5.57 -17.58
C THR A 118 1.59 6.53 -18.58
N ARG A 119 0.28 6.41 -18.80
CA ARG A 119 -0.49 7.35 -19.64
C ARG A 119 -0.78 8.65 -18.91
N ARG A 120 -0.65 8.67 -17.57
CA ARG A 120 -0.97 9.82 -16.69
C ARG A 120 0.01 9.90 -15.51
N LEU A 121 1.31 9.93 -15.82
CA LEU A 121 2.38 9.99 -14.81
C LEU A 121 2.24 11.15 -13.83
N ALA A 122 1.70 12.27 -14.29
CA ALA A 122 1.50 13.46 -13.46
C ALA A 122 0.65 13.18 -12.20
N ASP A 123 -0.26 12.21 -12.25
CA ASP A 123 -1.17 11.90 -11.14
C ASP A 123 -0.47 11.27 -9.93
N CYS A 124 0.78 10.81 -10.07
CA CYS A 124 1.49 10.15 -8.99
C CYS A 124 2.56 11.02 -8.30
N PHE A 125 2.97 12.17 -8.87
CA PHE A 125 4.00 13.03 -8.29
C PHE A 125 3.70 13.40 -6.84
N ALA A 126 2.49 13.82 -6.59
CA ALA A 126 2.10 14.24 -5.26
C ALA A 126 2.15 13.11 -4.21
N ALA A 127 1.91 11.86 -4.62
CA ALA A 127 2.09 10.70 -3.75
C ALA A 127 3.57 10.47 -3.44
N ILE A 128 4.42 10.58 -4.46
CA ILE A 128 5.87 10.43 -4.32
C ILE A 128 6.42 11.50 -3.39
N ASP A 129 6.15 12.78 -3.68
CA ASP A 129 6.57 13.92 -2.85
C ASP A 129 6.15 13.75 -1.39
N PHE A 130 4.92 13.30 -1.17
CA PHE A 130 4.41 13.06 0.17
C PHE A 130 5.21 12.00 0.93
N PHE A 131 5.52 10.86 0.29
CA PHE A 131 6.27 9.79 0.94
C PHE A 131 7.75 10.16 1.13
N GLU A 132 8.36 10.85 0.19
CA GLU A 132 9.73 11.37 0.32
C GLU A 132 9.84 12.36 1.46
N HIS A 133 8.94 13.32 1.53
CA HIS A 133 8.91 14.31 2.63
C HIS A 133 8.74 13.64 3.99
N ARG A 134 7.93 12.58 4.09
CA ARG A 134 7.70 11.80 5.30
C ARG A 134 8.78 10.76 5.57
N ARG A 135 9.75 10.57 4.66
CA ARG A 135 10.78 9.53 4.72
C ARG A 135 10.18 8.14 4.91
N LEU A 136 8.97 7.93 4.37
CA LEU A 136 8.35 6.62 4.34
C LEU A 136 8.90 5.85 3.12
N PRO A 137 9.50 4.65 3.30
CA PRO A 137 9.92 3.84 2.18
C PRO A 137 8.76 3.58 1.22
N TYR A 138 9.00 3.68 -0.07
CA TYR A 138 8.00 3.39 -1.08
C TYR A 138 8.60 2.64 -2.27
N LEU A 139 7.73 1.97 -3.00
CA LEU A 139 8.02 1.27 -4.25
C LEU A 139 7.08 1.82 -5.31
N VAL A 140 7.56 1.98 -6.53
CA VAL A 140 6.73 2.33 -7.69
C VAL A 140 6.31 1.06 -8.43
N ALA A 141 5.00 0.86 -8.59
CA ALA A 141 4.43 -0.25 -9.35
C ALA A 141 3.76 0.28 -10.63
N ILE A 142 4.31 -0.04 -11.79
CA ILE A 142 3.75 0.33 -13.09
C ILE A 142 2.59 -0.61 -13.39
N ASN A 143 1.35 -0.09 -13.39
CA ASN A 143 0.20 -0.91 -13.72
C ASN A 143 0.09 -1.13 -15.22
N CYS A 144 0.33 -2.36 -15.66
CA CYS A 144 0.26 -2.77 -17.05
C CYS A 144 -1.19 -3.11 -17.41
N PHE A 145 -1.94 -2.10 -17.86
CA PHE A 145 -3.29 -2.29 -18.33
C PHE A 145 -3.30 -3.22 -19.57
N ASP A 146 -4.17 -4.21 -19.57
CA ASP A 146 -4.32 -5.20 -20.64
C ASP A 146 -3.04 -5.98 -21.00
N GLY A 147 -2.14 -6.12 -20.00
CA GLY A 147 -0.87 -6.82 -20.18
C GLY A 147 0.17 -6.05 -20.99
N MET A 148 -0.10 -4.80 -21.37
CA MET A 148 0.80 -3.98 -22.18
C MET A 148 1.68 -3.10 -21.27
N GLN A 149 2.99 -3.23 -21.45
CA GLN A 149 3.98 -2.35 -20.85
C GLN A 149 4.58 -1.45 -21.94
N TYR A 150 4.19 -0.18 -21.94
CA TYR A 150 4.62 0.79 -22.95
C TYR A 150 5.99 1.41 -22.67
N HIS A 151 6.40 1.45 -21.39
CA HIS A 151 7.65 2.04 -20.93
C HIS A 151 8.37 1.08 -19.99
N ASN A 152 9.68 1.02 -20.08
CA ASN A 152 10.47 0.23 -19.15
C ASN A 152 10.61 0.93 -17.78
N ALA A 153 11.11 0.20 -16.78
CA ALA A 153 11.25 0.73 -15.43
C ALA A 153 12.20 1.94 -15.34
N GLN A 154 13.24 1.99 -16.19
CA GLN A 154 14.19 3.09 -16.20
C GLN A 154 13.57 4.37 -16.78
N ASP A 155 12.82 4.26 -17.88
CA ASP A 155 12.12 5.42 -18.47
C ASP A 155 11.16 6.06 -17.44
N VAL A 156 10.43 5.21 -16.69
CA VAL A 156 9.50 5.68 -15.66
C VAL A 156 10.26 6.32 -14.49
N ARG A 157 11.38 5.73 -14.07
CA ARG A 157 12.25 6.28 -13.02
C ARG A 157 12.75 7.68 -13.38
N ASP A 158 13.25 7.83 -14.60
CA ASP A 158 13.80 9.10 -15.08
C ASP A 158 12.71 10.16 -15.19
N ALA A 159 11.54 9.78 -15.70
CA ALA A 159 10.39 10.68 -15.82
C ALA A 159 9.84 11.13 -14.47
N LEU A 160 9.94 10.29 -13.44
CA LEU A 160 9.50 10.59 -12.06
C LEU A 160 10.60 11.26 -11.23
N ALA A 161 11.83 11.36 -11.76
CA ALA A 161 13.01 11.89 -11.08
C ALA A 161 13.28 11.26 -9.70
N ILE A 162 12.98 9.96 -9.53
CA ILE A 162 13.13 9.24 -8.27
C ILE A 162 14.52 8.59 -8.16
N SER A 163 14.98 8.39 -6.91
CA SER A 163 16.28 7.77 -6.62
C SER A 163 16.40 6.39 -7.25
N SER A 164 17.63 6.03 -7.66
CA SER A 164 17.97 4.68 -8.14
C SER A 164 17.74 3.58 -7.13
N GLU A 165 17.69 3.91 -5.83
CA GLU A 165 17.43 2.97 -4.75
C GLU A 165 15.95 2.58 -4.62
N VAL A 166 15.02 3.43 -5.13
CA VAL A 166 13.60 3.15 -5.09
C VAL A 166 13.27 2.03 -6.08
N PRO A 167 12.69 0.91 -5.67
CA PRO A 167 12.30 -0.14 -6.61
C PRO A 167 11.20 0.33 -7.56
N VAL A 168 11.35 -0.01 -8.84
CA VAL A 168 10.33 0.19 -9.87
C VAL A 168 10.04 -1.17 -10.49
N VAL A 169 8.81 -1.65 -10.35
CA VAL A 169 8.38 -2.97 -10.82
C VAL A 169 7.14 -2.87 -11.70
N SER A 170 6.98 -3.80 -12.63
CA SER A 170 5.76 -3.93 -13.42
C SER A 170 4.70 -4.73 -12.67
N CYS A 171 3.43 -4.37 -12.81
CA CYS A 171 2.32 -4.98 -12.12
C CYS A 171 1.09 -5.08 -13.04
N ASP A 172 0.36 -6.17 -12.99
CA ASP A 172 -1.05 -6.20 -13.37
C ASP A 172 -1.89 -6.26 -12.09
N ALA A 173 -2.54 -5.16 -11.76
CA ALA A 173 -3.34 -5.03 -10.54
C ALA A 173 -4.49 -6.05 -10.43
N ARG A 174 -4.90 -6.66 -11.54
CA ARG A 174 -5.94 -7.69 -11.59
C ARG A 174 -5.40 -9.09 -11.27
N ASN A 175 -4.09 -9.28 -11.39
CA ASN A 175 -3.44 -10.56 -11.21
C ASN A 175 -2.91 -10.71 -9.78
N ARG A 176 -3.40 -11.72 -9.06
CA ARG A 176 -3.04 -11.97 -7.66
C ARG A 176 -1.53 -12.18 -7.48
N GLU A 177 -0.89 -12.98 -8.33
CA GLU A 177 0.53 -13.29 -8.18
C GLU A 177 1.39 -12.07 -8.52
N SER A 178 1.01 -11.29 -9.53
CA SER A 178 1.67 -10.04 -9.85
C SER A 178 1.59 -9.04 -8.68
N THR A 179 0.41 -8.86 -8.10
CA THR A 179 0.21 -7.99 -6.93
C THR A 179 0.99 -8.50 -5.70
N LYS A 180 0.99 -9.81 -5.46
CA LYS A 180 1.75 -10.42 -4.37
C LYS A 180 3.25 -10.16 -4.52
N HIS A 181 3.78 -10.26 -5.75
CA HIS A 181 5.18 -9.93 -6.04
C HIS A 181 5.52 -8.48 -5.69
N VAL A 182 4.66 -7.52 -6.03
CA VAL A 182 4.83 -6.11 -5.66
C VAL A 182 4.94 -5.94 -4.14
N LEU A 183 4.05 -6.59 -3.38
CA LEU A 183 4.04 -6.49 -1.92
C LEU A 183 5.29 -7.11 -1.29
N ILE A 184 5.74 -8.26 -1.80
CA ILE A 184 6.98 -8.91 -1.36
C ILE A 184 8.18 -8.02 -1.64
N SER A 185 8.29 -7.47 -2.85
CA SER A 185 9.37 -6.55 -3.24
C SER A 185 9.45 -5.32 -2.33
N LEU A 186 8.29 -4.76 -1.93
CA LEU A 186 8.27 -3.67 -0.96
C LEU A 186 8.79 -4.11 0.42
N VAL A 187 8.35 -5.27 0.92
CA VAL A 187 8.79 -5.78 2.24
C VAL A 187 10.30 -6.02 2.23
N GLU A 188 10.83 -6.66 1.19
CA GLU A 188 12.27 -6.90 1.01
C GLU A 188 13.06 -5.60 0.98
N TYR A 189 12.58 -4.61 0.25
CA TYR A 189 13.19 -3.28 0.19
C TYR A 189 13.23 -2.60 1.56
N VAL A 190 12.12 -2.61 2.30
CA VAL A 190 12.06 -2.04 3.65
C VAL A 190 13.02 -2.76 4.61
N LEU A 191 13.11 -4.07 4.51
CA LEU A 191 14.03 -4.86 5.33
C LEU A 191 15.50 -4.57 4.99
N SER A 192 15.84 -4.40 3.71
CA SER A 192 17.19 -4.05 3.27
C SER A 192 17.61 -2.68 3.81
N MET A 193 16.72 -1.67 3.71
CA MET A 193 16.97 -0.33 4.26
C MET A 193 17.20 -0.35 5.78
N ARG A 194 16.44 -1.15 6.52
CA ARG A 194 16.61 -1.28 7.98
C ARG A 194 17.95 -1.92 8.33
N ARG A 195 18.38 -2.95 7.59
CA ARG A 195 19.68 -3.60 7.78
C ARG A 195 20.83 -2.63 7.52
N SER A 196 20.77 -1.86 6.43
CA SER A 196 21.79 -0.87 6.08
C SER A 196 21.93 0.20 7.17
N ARG A 197 20.81 0.67 7.74
CA ARG A 197 20.83 1.65 8.85
C ARG A 197 21.38 1.06 10.17
N ALA A 198 21.17 -0.23 10.42
CA ALA A 198 21.67 -0.89 11.63
C ALA A 198 23.18 -1.16 11.57
N VAL A 199 23.78 -1.20 10.38
CA VAL A 199 25.22 -1.46 10.16
C VAL A 199 26.02 -0.16 10.03
N ALA A 200 25.41 0.99 9.76
CA ALA A 200 26.11 2.27 9.71
C ALA A 200 26.62 2.64 11.11
N PRO A 201 27.95 2.77 11.32
CA PRO A 201 28.49 3.22 12.59
C PRO A 201 28.07 4.67 12.87
N ALA A 202 27.83 4.97 14.14
CA ALA A 202 27.50 6.31 14.64
C ALA A 202 28.67 7.28 14.45
#